data_dc0ff8fea5dcfa5bc4a8c81a3bf3c2ed
#
_entry.id   dc0ff8fea5dcfa5bc4a8c81a3bf3c2ed
#
_cell.length_a   1.000
_cell.length_b   1.000
_cell.length_c   1.000
_cell.angle_alpha   90.00
_cell.angle_beta   90.00
_cell.angle_gamma   90.00
#
_symmetry.space_group_name_H-M   'P 1'
#
loop_
_entity.id
_entity.type
_entity.pdbx_description
1 polymer ?
#
loop_
_entity_poly.entity_id
_entity_poly.type
_entity_poly.pdbx_seq_one_letter_code
_entity_poly.pdbx_strand_id
1 'polypeptide(L)'
;MCSSDLARAAYRHLIVNEGREAGASLPHTHAQLYALPFVPAAVARERERFGAYATRTMGQNLLGDLVQEEVRRRERLIAIDDEAVLLAPYGARFPYQLMIAPRRPRARFEDGGPLGAALLHDALGRLARRLGASPPLNLWVRTAPQGAEYFCWRIDVLPRLVHLAGLELGTGVSLNIVAPEQVAAELREA
;
A
#
# COMPACT_ATOMS: atom_id res chain seq x y z
N MET A 1 -23.60 -8.98 2.01
CA MET A 1 -22.59 -9.85 1.39
C MET A 1 -22.56 -11.14 2.21
N CYS A 2 -22.82 -12.28 1.60
CA CYS A 2 -22.84 -13.55 2.32
C CYS A 2 -21.40 -14.04 2.54
N SER A 3 -21.11 -14.71 3.67
CA SER A 3 -19.75 -15.25 3.94
C SER A 3 -19.27 -16.22 2.85
N SER A 4 -20.20 -16.87 2.14
CA SER A 4 -19.92 -17.73 0.99
C SER A 4 -19.32 -16.99 -0.21
N ASP A 5 -19.66 -15.70 -0.41
CA ASP A 5 -19.14 -14.89 -1.52
C ASP A 5 -17.69 -14.51 -1.28
N LEU A 6 -17.34 -14.19 -0.02
CA LEU A 6 -15.95 -13.94 0.37
C LEU A 6 -15.08 -15.19 0.22
N ALA A 7 -15.60 -16.37 0.55
CA ALA A 7 -14.84 -17.62 0.42
C ALA A 7 -14.53 -17.98 -1.04
N ARG A 8 -15.41 -17.64 -1.99
CA ARG A 8 -15.29 -17.93 -3.40
C ARG A 8 -14.60 -16.85 -4.24
N ALA A 9 -14.33 -15.69 -3.66
CA ALA A 9 -13.72 -14.57 -4.37
C ALA A 9 -12.31 -14.91 -4.86
N ALA A 10 -12.02 -14.64 -6.13
CA ALA A 10 -10.68 -14.75 -6.71
C ALA A 10 -9.73 -13.68 -6.12
N TYR A 11 -10.29 -12.53 -5.75
CA TYR A 11 -9.56 -11.46 -5.07
C TYR A 11 -10.45 -10.69 -4.09
N ARG A 12 -9.89 -10.33 -2.95
CA ARG A 12 -10.52 -9.50 -1.91
C ARG A 12 -9.84 -8.16 -1.87
N HIS A 13 -10.61 -7.08 -1.89
CA HIS A 13 -10.06 -5.72 -1.92
C HIS A 13 -10.70 -4.88 -0.83
N LEU A 14 -9.91 -4.61 0.21
CA LEU A 14 -10.29 -3.72 1.32
C LEU A 14 -9.80 -2.32 0.99
N ILE A 15 -10.70 -1.33 1.06
CA ILE A 15 -10.38 0.07 0.83
C ILE A 15 -10.98 0.96 1.92
N VAL A 16 -10.37 2.13 2.11
CA VAL A 16 -10.93 3.29 2.81
C VAL A 16 -10.75 4.49 1.91
N ASN A 17 -11.83 5.23 1.68
CA ASN A 17 -11.79 6.54 1.06
C ASN A 17 -12.16 7.57 2.14
N GLU A 18 -11.22 8.45 2.49
CA GLU A 18 -11.41 9.48 3.50
C GLU A 18 -11.45 10.85 2.86
N GLY A 19 -12.52 11.59 3.12
CA GLY A 19 -12.74 12.92 2.54
C GLY A 19 -13.34 12.88 1.13
N ARG A 20 -14.02 13.96 0.76
CA ARG A 20 -14.80 14.10 -0.48
C ARG A 20 -13.89 13.99 -1.72
N GLU A 21 -12.72 14.60 -1.68
CA GLU A 21 -11.73 14.61 -2.76
C GLU A 21 -11.12 13.23 -3.01
N ALA A 22 -11.19 12.33 -2.03
CA ALA A 22 -10.81 10.93 -2.17
C ALA A 22 -11.97 10.01 -2.58
N GLY A 23 -13.16 10.58 -2.85
CA GLY A 23 -14.34 9.82 -3.27
C GLY A 23 -15.12 9.19 -2.12
N ALA A 24 -14.99 9.70 -0.89
CA ALA A 24 -15.84 9.27 0.22
C ALA A 24 -17.30 9.64 -0.05
N SER A 25 -18.21 8.67 0.08
CA SER A 25 -19.65 8.85 -0.08
C SER A 25 -20.38 9.22 1.22
N LEU A 26 -19.71 9.04 2.35
CA LEU A 26 -20.26 9.31 3.69
C LEU A 26 -19.36 10.31 4.43
N PRO A 27 -19.92 11.09 5.37
CA PRO A 27 -19.17 12.10 6.13
C PRO A 27 -18.26 11.52 7.21
N HIS A 28 -18.38 10.22 7.50
CA HIS A 28 -17.55 9.51 8.49
C HIS A 28 -16.69 8.45 7.81
N THR A 29 -15.55 8.16 8.41
CA THR A 29 -14.62 7.12 7.95
C THR A 29 -15.31 5.75 7.93
N HIS A 30 -15.20 5.06 6.82
CA HIS A 30 -15.72 3.69 6.66
C HIS A 30 -14.82 2.88 5.72
N ALA A 31 -14.72 1.59 6.00
CA ALA A 31 -14.04 0.64 5.15
C ALA A 31 -15.05 -0.08 4.23
N GLN A 32 -14.62 -0.38 3.01
CA GLN A 32 -15.39 -1.16 2.05
C GLN A 32 -14.60 -2.40 1.66
N LEU A 33 -15.24 -3.56 1.69
CA LEU A 33 -14.64 -4.83 1.27
C LEU A 33 -15.34 -5.34 0.02
N TYR A 34 -14.58 -5.47 -1.06
CA TYR A 34 -15.04 -6.01 -2.33
C TYR A 34 -14.60 -7.46 -2.49
N ALA A 35 -15.55 -8.37 -2.75
CA ALA A 35 -15.31 -9.73 -3.17
C ALA A 35 -15.40 -9.79 -4.71
N LEU A 36 -14.26 -9.94 -5.38
CA LEU A 36 -14.21 -9.93 -6.84
C LEU A 36 -14.10 -11.38 -7.38
N PRO A 37 -14.94 -11.77 -8.35
CA PRO A 37 -14.87 -13.10 -8.96
C PRO A 37 -13.70 -13.24 -9.94
N PHE A 38 -12.90 -12.20 -10.12
CA PHE A 38 -11.71 -12.17 -10.98
C PHE A 38 -10.54 -11.48 -10.28
N VAL A 39 -9.33 -11.71 -10.76
CA VAL A 39 -8.13 -11.01 -10.31
C VAL A 39 -7.95 -9.75 -11.16
N PRO A 40 -7.96 -8.54 -10.59
CA PRO A 40 -7.73 -7.30 -11.35
C PRO A 40 -6.38 -7.30 -12.06
N ALA A 41 -6.30 -6.69 -13.25
CA ALA A 41 -5.11 -6.70 -14.09
C ALA A 41 -3.83 -6.18 -13.37
N ALA A 42 -3.98 -5.16 -12.51
CA ALA A 42 -2.87 -4.64 -11.73
C ALA A 42 -2.32 -5.68 -10.73
N VAL A 43 -3.21 -6.46 -10.10
CA VAL A 43 -2.85 -7.52 -9.15
C VAL A 43 -2.26 -8.72 -9.89
N ALA A 44 -2.82 -9.07 -11.05
CA ALA A 44 -2.30 -10.15 -11.90
C ALA A 44 -0.86 -9.87 -12.35
N ARG A 45 -0.60 -8.66 -12.87
CA ARG A 45 0.77 -8.24 -13.24
C ARG A 45 1.74 -8.25 -12.06
N GLU A 46 1.26 -7.88 -10.89
CA GLU A 46 2.08 -7.92 -9.67
C GLU A 46 2.40 -9.37 -9.28
N ARG A 47 1.41 -10.25 -9.28
CA ARG A 47 1.61 -11.70 -9.06
C ARG A 47 2.64 -12.31 -10.02
N GLU A 48 2.55 -11.96 -11.31
CA GLU A 48 3.52 -12.40 -12.33
C GLU A 48 4.94 -11.93 -12.01
N ARG A 49 5.12 -10.67 -11.58
CA ARG A 49 6.42 -10.12 -11.18
C ARG A 49 6.99 -10.82 -9.95
N PHE A 50 6.18 -11.09 -8.95
CA PHE A 50 6.58 -11.86 -7.76
C PHE A 50 7.01 -13.28 -8.14
N GLY A 51 6.22 -13.97 -8.97
CA GLY A 51 6.57 -15.31 -9.45
C GLY A 51 7.85 -15.33 -10.29
N ALA A 52 8.01 -14.41 -11.23
CA ALA A 52 9.21 -14.30 -12.04
C ALA A 52 10.45 -13.99 -11.19
N TYR A 53 10.32 -13.15 -10.15
CA TYR A 53 11.39 -12.88 -9.21
C TYR A 53 11.77 -14.14 -8.41
N ALA A 54 10.80 -14.82 -7.85
CA ALA A 54 11.01 -16.05 -7.09
C ALA A 54 11.69 -17.14 -7.94
N THR A 55 11.26 -17.31 -9.18
CA THR A 55 11.91 -18.25 -10.13
C THR A 55 13.37 -17.91 -10.35
N ARG A 56 13.68 -16.63 -10.58
CA ARG A 56 15.05 -16.16 -10.85
C ARG A 56 15.96 -16.24 -9.63
N THR A 57 15.41 -16.09 -8.43
CA THR A 57 16.15 -16.02 -7.17
C THR A 57 16.04 -17.29 -6.32
N MET A 58 15.52 -18.38 -6.89
CA MET A 58 15.33 -19.66 -6.20
C MET A 58 14.46 -19.54 -4.94
N GLY A 59 13.35 -18.81 -5.03
CA GLY A 59 12.32 -18.75 -4.00
C GLY A 59 12.33 -17.49 -3.13
N GLN A 60 13.14 -16.47 -3.42
CA GLN A 60 13.11 -15.20 -2.67
C GLN A 60 11.81 -14.43 -2.93
N ASN A 61 11.43 -13.59 -1.95
CA ASN A 61 10.25 -12.75 -2.05
C ASN A 61 10.65 -11.32 -2.44
N LEU A 62 10.15 -10.83 -3.58
CA LEU A 62 10.50 -9.52 -4.11
C LEU A 62 10.24 -8.37 -3.11
N LEU A 63 9.06 -8.32 -2.48
CA LEU A 63 8.77 -7.24 -1.53
C LEU A 63 9.59 -7.41 -0.24
N GLY A 64 9.81 -8.65 0.19
CA GLY A 64 10.68 -8.93 1.33
C GLY A 64 12.09 -8.40 1.14
N ASP A 65 12.69 -8.66 -0.02
CA ASP A 65 14.04 -8.20 -0.34
C ASP A 65 14.10 -6.67 -0.48
N LEU A 66 13.06 -6.06 -1.09
CA LEU A 66 12.93 -4.61 -1.13
C LEU A 66 12.83 -3.99 0.26
N VAL A 67 12.02 -4.55 1.15
CA VAL A 67 11.89 -4.10 2.55
C VAL A 67 13.23 -4.20 3.28
N GLN A 68 13.95 -5.31 3.13
CA GLN A 68 15.28 -5.47 3.74
C GLN A 68 16.26 -4.41 3.25
N GLU A 69 16.27 -4.13 1.96
CA GLU A 69 17.13 -3.10 1.38
C GLU A 69 16.77 -1.70 1.89
N GLU A 70 15.47 -1.36 1.99
CA GLU A 70 15.01 -0.10 2.55
C GLU A 70 15.40 0.07 4.04
N VAL A 71 15.29 -1.00 4.82
CA VAL A 71 15.73 -1.02 6.23
C VAL A 71 17.23 -0.84 6.34
N ARG A 72 18.02 -1.43 5.43
CA ARG A 72 19.47 -1.30 5.41
C ARG A 72 19.91 0.12 5.03
N ARG A 73 19.31 0.70 3.98
CA ARG A 73 19.67 2.06 3.48
C ARG A 73 19.12 3.18 4.34
N ARG A 74 17.94 3.00 4.92
CA ARG A 74 17.21 4.00 5.71
C ARG A 74 16.86 5.29 4.96
N GLU A 75 16.99 5.32 3.65
CA GLU A 75 16.71 6.51 2.85
C GLU A 75 15.22 6.84 2.84
N ARG A 76 14.37 5.83 2.60
CA ARG A 76 12.91 5.94 2.48
C ARG A 76 12.14 5.30 3.65
N LEU A 77 12.86 4.81 4.65
CA LEU A 77 12.27 4.28 5.88
C LEU A 77 11.79 5.45 6.75
N ILE A 78 10.52 5.42 7.16
CA ILE A 78 9.92 6.43 8.04
C ILE A 78 9.88 5.90 9.47
N ALA A 79 9.31 4.71 9.66
CA ALA A 79 9.21 4.04 10.95
C ALA A 79 9.29 2.51 10.78
N ILE A 80 9.64 1.84 11.86
CA ILE A 80 9.77 0.38 11.91
C ILE A 80 9.43 -0.11 13.31
N ASP A 81 8.70 -1.20 13.38
CA ASP A 81 8.49 -1.98 14.60
C ASP A 81 9.05 -3.40 14.44
N ASP A 82 8.75 -4.29 15.38
CA ASP A 82 9.25 -5.67 15.35
C ASP A 82 8.71 -6.49 14.17
N GLU A 83 7.55 -6.14 13.63
CA GLU A 83 6.86 -6.95 12.63
C GLU A 83 6.67 -6.27 11.27
N ALA A 84 6.65 -4.93 11.20
CA ALA A 84 6.35 -4.18 9.98
C ALA A 84 7.25 -2.96 9.79
N VAL A 85 7.20 -2.38 8.60
CA VAL A 85 7.88 -1.14 8.22
C VAL A 85 6.88 -0.16 7.62
N LEU A 86 7.13 1.14 7.83
CA LEU A 86 6.47 2.24 7.15
C LEU A 86 7.48 2.93 6.23
N LEU A 87 7.18 2.96 4.95
CA LEU A 87 8.07 3.47 3.90
C LEU A 87 7.38 4.54 3.05
N ALA A 88 8.18 5.48 2.49
CA ALA A 88 7.86 6.18 1.26
C ALA A 88 8.40 5.32 0.09
N PRO A 89 7.57 4.58 -0.68
CA PRO A 89 8.08 3.59 -1.62
C PRO A 89 8.85 4.26 -2.76
N TYR A 90 9.96 3.65 -3.21
CA TYR A 90 10.79 4.16 -4.31
C TYR A 90 9.97 4.49 -5.57
N GLY A 91 9.02 3.63 -5.92
CA GLY A 91 8.11 3.82 -7.05
C GLY A 91 6.85 4.60 -6.69
N ALA A 92 6.90 5.53 -5.72
CA ALA A 92 5.76 6.37 -5.36
C ALA A 92 5.29 7.16 -6.58
N ARG A 93 4.00 7.04 -6.90
CA ARG A 93 3.37 7.72 -8.06
C ARG A 93 2.80 9.09 -7.71
N PHE A 94 2.59 9.35 -6.42
CA PHE A 94 1.94 10.54 -5.90
C PHE A 94 2.70 11.11 -4.71
N PRO A 95 2.64 12.43 -4.48
CA PRO A 95 3.24 13.06 -3.31
C PRO A 95 2.75 12.43 -2.01
N TYR A 96 3.66 12.16 -1.09
CA TYR A 96 3.39 11.57 0.23
C TYR A 96 2.69 10.19 0.18
N GLN A 97 2.81 9.47 -0.91
CA GLN A 97 2.38 8.07 -0.95
C GLN A 97 3.21 7.26 0.04
N LEU A 98 2.53 6.46 0.88
CA LEU A 98 3.16 5.61 1.88
C LEU A 98 2.81 4.14 1.66
N MET A 99 3.65 3.28 2.18
CA MET A 99 3.47 1.85 2.17
C MET A 99 3.81 1.25 3.54
N ILE A 100 2.93 0.40 4.04
CA ILE A 100 3.21 -0.44 5.20
C ILE A 100 3.32 -1.88 4.71
N ALA A 101 4.40 -2.55 5.07
CA ALA A 101 4.66 -3.94 4.68
C ALA A 101 5.24 -4.76 5.84
N PRO A 102 4.98 -6.07 5.91
CA PRO A 102 5.56 -6.91 6.94
C PRO A 102 7.07 -7.07 6.72
N ARG A 103 7.84 -7.09 7.79
CA ARG A 103 9.30 -7.35 7.75
C ARG A 103 9.62 -8.77 7.31
N ARG A 104 8.76 -9.72 7.67
CA ARG A 104 8.80 -11.10 7.18
C ARG A 104 7.68 -11.28 6.16
N PRO A 105 7.99 -11.65 4.92
CA PRO A 105 6.98 -11.78 3.88
C PRO A 105 5.82 -12.69 4.30
N ARG A 106 4.60 -12.19 4.12
CA ARG A 106 3.34 -12.92 4.36
C ARG A 106 2.43 -12.67 3.17
N ALA A 107 1.93 -13.72 2.56
CA ALA A 107 1.14 -13.59 1.33
C ALA A 107 -0.21 -12.91 1.58
N ARG A 108 -0.87 -13.24 2.68
CA ARG A 108 -2.23 -12.80 2.99
C ARG A 108 -2.27 -11.84 4.16
N PHE A 109 -3.00 -10.75 4.00
CA PHE A 109 -3.23 -9.75 5.05
C PHE A 109 -4.05 -10.33 6.21
N GLU A 110 -5.08 -11.10 5.89
CA GLU A 110 -6.00 -11.70 6.86
C GLU A 110 -5.31 -12.65 7.84
N ASP A 111 -4.15 -13.20 7.50
CA ASP A 111 -3.37 -14.08 8.37
C ASP A 111 -2.43 -13.30 9.32
N GLY A 112 -2.37 -11.97 9.17
CA GLY A 112 -1.44 -11.11 9.90
C GLY A 112 -1.97 -10.60 11.25
N GLY A 113 -3.25 -10.74 11.55
CA GLY A 113 -3.86 -10.13 12.72
C GLY A 113 -3.74 -8.60 12.71
N PRO A 114 -3.40 -7.93 13.83
CA PRO A 114 -3.29 -6.49 13.93
C PRO A 114 -1.98 -5.91 13.36
N LEU A 115 -1.18 -6.73 12.68
CA LEU A 115 0.13 -6.34 12.15
C LEU A 115 0.02 -5.11 11.25
N GLY A 116 0.85 -4.09 11.54
CA GLY A 116 0.86 -2.83 10.80
C GLY A 116 -0.16 -1.79 11.29
N ALA A 117 -1.08 -2.11 12.20
CA ALA A 117 -2.09 -1.17 12.67
C ALA A 117 -1.48 0.03 13.42
N ALA A 118 -0.48 -0.20 14.28
CA ALA A 118 0.22 0.85 15.00
C ALA A 118 0.98 1.78 14.04
N LEU A 119 1.66 1.21 13.03
CA LEU A 119 2.35 2.01 12.01
C LEU A 119 1.37 2.76 11.11
N LEU A 120 0.18 2.22 10.84
CA LEU A 120 -0.86 2.94 10.10
C LEU A 120 -1.34 4.16 10.90
N HIS A 121 -1.61 4.00 12.18
CA HIS A 121 -2.01 5.10 13.04
C HIS A 121 -0.91 6.17 13.12
N ASP A 122 0.35 5.77 13.30
CA ASP A 122 1.51 6.68 13.29
C ASP A 122 1.65 7.41 11.96
N ALA A 123 1.52 6.70 10.83
CA ALA A 123 1.57 7.28 9.49
C ALA A 123 0.53 8.38 9.27
N LEU A 124 -0.72 8.14 9.68
CA LEU A 124 -1.80 9.12 9.57
C LEU A 124 -1.55 10.35 10.46
N GLY A 125 -1.03 10.14 11.67
CA GLY A 125 -0.63 11.21 12.58
C GLY A 125 0.50 12.08 12.00
N ARG A 126 1.54 11.48 11.45
CA ARG A 126 2.67 12.18 10.79
C ARG A 126 2.21 12.97 9.56
N LEU A 127 1.36 12.38 8.72
CA LEU A 127 0.77 13.08 7.58
C LEU A 127 -0.02 14.31 8.03
N ALA A 128 -0.87 14.18 9.06
CA ALA A 128 -1.67 15.28 9.56
C ALA A 128 -0.78 16.41 10.12
N ARG A 129 0.25 16.09 10.90
CA ARG A 129 1.20 17.08 11.43
C ARG A 129 1.99 17.78 10.32
N ARG A 130 2.51 17.02 9.35
CA ARG A 130 3.32 17.59 8.26
C ARG A 130 2.51 18.46 7.31
N LEU A 131 1.27 18.08 7.02
CA LEU A 131 0.41 18.78 6.07
C LEU A 131 -0.50 19.82 6.73
N GLY A 132 -0.43 19.98 8.06
CA GLY A 132 -1.22 20.93 8.82
C GLY A 132 -2.69 20.53 9.06
N ALA A 133 -3.15 19.44 8.43
CA ALA A 133 -4.47 18.83 8.62
C ALA A 133 -4.44 17.38 8.12
N SER A 134 -5.43 16.58 8.52
CA SER A 134 -5.65 15.27 7.89
C SER A 134 -6.04 15.45 6.43
N PRO A 135 -5.22 15.02 5.47
CA PRO A 135 -5.56 15.15 4.07
C PRO A 135 -6.66 14.16 3.68
N PRO A 136 -7.46 14.48 2.65
CA PRO A 136 -8.24 13.45 1.97
C PRO A 136 -7.30 12.35 1.46
N LEU A 137 -7.65 11.09 1.68
CA LEU A 137 -6.77 9.97 1.29
C LEU A 137 -7.55 8.73 0.82
N ASN A 138 -6.90 7.97 -0.03
CA ASN A 138 -7.28 6.61 -0.32
C ASN A 138 -6.31 5.65 0.37
N LEU A 139 -6.85 4.62 0.98
CA LEU A 139 -6.08 3.53 1.54
C LEU A 139 -6.62 2.23 0.98
N TRP A 140 -5.74 1.29 0.67
CA TRP A 140 -6.17 -0.06 0.31
C TRP A 140 -5.16 -1.11 0.78
N VAL A 141 -5.70 -2.30 1.02
CA VAL A 141 -4.90 -3.48 1.30
C VAL A 141 -4.64 -4.24 0.00
N ARG A 142 -3.38 -4.49 -0.27
CA ARG A 142 -2.93 -5.39 -1.32
C ARG A 142 -2.59 -6.73 -0.70
N THR A 143 -3.48 -7.71 -0.84
CA THR A 143 -3.31 -9.09 -0.35
C THR A 143 -3.17 -10.06 -1.52
N ALA A 144 -2.68 -11.27 -1.27
CA ALA A 144 -2.53 -12.30 -2.28
C ALA A 144 -3.88 -12.68 -2.93
N PRO A 145 -3.99 -12.71 -4.26
CA PRO A 145 -5.11 -13.36 -4.92
C PRO A 145 -5.09 -14.87 -4.64
N GLN A 146 -6.20 -15.53 -4.88
CA GLN A 146 -6.30 -16.97 -4.69
C GLN A 146 -5.22 -17.71 -5.52
N GLY A 147 -4.52 -18.66 -4.90
CA GLY A 147 -3.47 -19.46 -5.53
C GLY A 147 -2.14 -18.75 -5.77
N ALA A 148 -1.90 -17.57 -5.18
CA ALA A 148 -0.60 -16.91 -5.25
C ALA A 148 0.30 -17.32 -4.07
N GLU A 149 1.48 -17.91 -4.36
CA GLU A 149 2.41 -18.43 -3.34
C GLU A 149 3.45 -17.39 -2.89
N TYR A 150 4.04 -16.65 -3.83
CA TYR A 150 5.15 -15.74 -3.57
C TYR A 150 4.74 -14.30 -3.31
N PHE A 151 3.46 -14.04 -3.17
CA PHE A 151 2.95 -12.69 -2.90
C PHE A 151 3.36 -12.22 -1.50
N CYS A 152 3.39 -10.90 -1.31
CA CYS A 152 3.51 -10.30 0.01
C CYS A 152 2.48 -9.18 0.12
N TRP A 153 1.70 -9.18 1.20
CA TRP A 153 0.71 -8.15 1.41
C TRP A 153 1.36 -6.81 1.80
N ARG A 154 0.64 -5.74 1.55
CA ARG A 154 0.96 -4.39 2.04
C ARG A 154 -0.30 -3.54 2.18
N ILE A 155 -0.18 -2.47 2.92
CA ILE A 155 -1.16 -1.37 2.94
C ILE A 155 -0.54 -0.21 2.16
N ASP A 156 -1.24 0.27 1.15
CA ASP A 156 -0.89 1.48 0.41
C ASP A 156 -1.75 2.64 0.94
N VAL A 157 -1.13 3.78 1.28
CA VAL A 157 -1.79 5.01 1.73
C VAL A 157 -1.46 6.11 0.73
N LEU A 158 -2.49 6.74 0.19
CA LEU A 158 -2.39 7.72 -0.88
C LEU A 158 -3.12 9.02 -0.54
N PRO A 159 -2.43 10.02 0.01
CA PRO A 159 -3.01 11.35 0.17
C PRO A 159 -3.40 11.97 -1.19
N ARG A 160 -4.57 12.60 -1.26
CA ARG A 160 -5.11 13.22 -2.47
C ARG A 160 -4.69 14.69 -2.55
N LEU A 161 -3.38 14.92 -2.74
CA LEU A 161 -2.78 16.26 -2.80
C LEU A 161 -2.71 16.83 -4.22
N VAL A 162 -2.89 15.98 -5.23
CA VAL A 162 -2.84 16.35 -6.64
C VAL A 162 -3.98 15.69 -7.41
N HIS A 163 -4.41 16.34 -8.47
CA HIS A 163 -5.39 15.79 -9.42
C HIS A 163 -4.67 15.18 -10.62
N LEU A 164 -5.20 14.08 -11.13
CA LEU A 164 -4.74 13.50 -12.39
C LEU A 164 -5.12 14.43 -13.54
N ALA A 165 -4.17 14.69 -14.43
CA ALA A 165 -4.36 15.52 -15.61
C ALA A 165 -4.16 14.70 -16.89
N GLY A 166 -4.07 15.38 -18.04
CA GLY A 166 -4.06 14.73 -19.35
C GLY A 166 -2.91 13.74 -19.54
N LEU A 167 -1.74 13.99 -18.96
CA LEU A 167 -0.61 13.06 -19.04
C LEU A 167 -0.94 11.73 -18.37
N GLU A 168 -1.33 11.77 -17.11
CA GLU A 168 -1.60 10.58 -16.31
C GLU A 168 -2.79 9.81 -16.86
N LEU A 169 -3.87 10.51 -17.21
CA LEU A 169 -5.10 9.91 -17.74
C LEU A 169 -4.88 9.29 -19.13
N GLY A 170 -4.12 9.96 -19.99
CA GLY A 170 -3.89 9.52 -21.37
C GLY A 170 -2.83 8.45 -21.52
N THR A 171 -1.85 8.40 -20.64
CA THR A 171 -0.68 7.51 -20.78
C THR A 171 -0.52 6.49 -19.64
N GLY A 172 -1.15 6.72 -18.49
CA GLY A 172 -0.90 5.94 -17.28
C GLY A 172 0.45 6.24 -16.61
N VAL A 173 1.20 7.24 -17.10
CA VAL A 173 2.43 7.72 -16.48
C VAL A 173 2.08 8.65 -15.33
N SER A 174 2.62 8.40 -14.15
CA SER A 174 2.41 9.27 -12.98
C SER A 174 3.58 10.25 -12.84
N LEU A 175 3.25 11.52 -12.58
CA LEU A 175 4.23 12.57 -12.29
C LEU A 175 4.24 12.82 -10.78
N ASN A 176 5.25 12.30 -10.09
CA ASN A 176 5.46 12.59 -8.68
C ASN A 176 6.43 13.77 -8.54
N ILE A 177 5.94 14.86 -7.96
CA ILE A 177 6.69 16.12 -7.79
C ILE A 177 7.49 16.18 -6.48
N VAL A 178 7.38 15.17 -5.61
CA VAL A 178 8.10 15.09 -4.33
C VAL A 178 8.86 13.77 -4.28
N ALA A 179 10.18 13.85 -4.11
CA ALA A 179 11.01 12.67 -4.00
C ALA A 179 10.64 11.81 -2.77
N PRO A 180 10.56 10.48 -2.87
CA PRO A 180 10.25 9.62 -1.73
C PRO A 180 11.24 9.78 -0.56
N GLU A 181 12.51 10.05 -0.82
CA GLU A 181 13.55 10.31 0.16
C GLU A 181 13.24 11.57 0.98
N GLN A 182 12.77 12.62 0.30
CA GLN A 182 12.34 13.86 0.94
C GLN A 182 11.09 13.62 1.81
N VAL A 183 10.09 12.90 1.28
CA VAL A 183 8.89 12.52 2.05
C VAL A 183 9.27 11.77 3.32
N ALA A 184 10.19 10.80 3.22
CA ALA A 184 10.63 10.02 4.37
C ALA A 184 11.35 10.89 5.40
N ALA A 185 12.22 11.81 4.97
CA ALA A 185 12.90 12.73 5.87
C ALA A 185 11.90 13.62 6.63
N GLU A 186 10.99 14.27 5.89
CA GLU A 186 9.98 15.17 6.46
C GLU A 186 9.02 14.47 7.44
N LEU A 187 8.64 13.21 7.13
CA LEU A 187 7.73 12.45 7.99
C LEU A 187 8.44 11.80 9.19
N ARG A 188 9.75 11.63 9.17
CA ARG A 188 10.50 11.23 10.38
C ARG A 188 10.55 12.34 11.42
N GLU A 189 10.55 13.60 10.98
CA GLU A 189 10.59 14.79 11.84
C GLU A 189 9.20 15.24 12.32
N ALA A 190 8.13 14.71 11.73
CA ALA A 190 6.75 15.11 12.01
C ALA A 190 6.13 14.44 13.25
#